data_7b7caac0c95db90cec7096a59bb63464
#
_entry.id   7b7caac0c95db90cec7096a59bb63464
#
_cell.length_a   1.000
_cell.length_b   1.000
_cell.length_c   1.000
_cell.angle_alpha   90.00
_cell.angle_beta   90.00
_cell.angle_gamma   90.00
#
_symmetry.space_group_name_H-M   'P 1'
#
loop_
_entity.id
_entity.type
_entity.pdbx_description
1 polymer ?
#
loop_
_entity_poly.entity_id
_entity_poly.type
_entity_poly.pdbx_seq_one_letter_code
_entity_poly.pdbx_strand_id
1 'polypeptide(L)'
;ASHDGIGLNPLRGLLPESEILELVEALQQEGALVNWKNNPDGTRSPYEINVTYMDALSRRESSDEERCARFILAHAILLSFSGVPAIYIQSILGSRNDYAGVEKLGYNRAINRKKYHSKEITRELNDEATLRHAVYHELSRLITLRRSHNEFHPDNNFTTDTINSSVMRIQRSNADGNCLTGLFNVSKNIQHVNITNLHGRDLISEVDILGNEITLRPWQVMWIK
;
A
#
# COMPACT_ATOMS: atom_id res chain seq x y z
N ALA A 1 5.16 0.89 -5.34
CA ALA A 1 5.88 -0.32 -5.73
C ALA A 1 6.39 -0.21 -7.17
N SER A 2 7.53 -0.80 -7.45
CA SER A 2 8.16 -0.79 -8.77
C SER A 2 8.62 -2.20 -9.16
N HIS A 3 9.25 -2.32 -10.33
CA HIS A 3 9.91 -3.55 -10.80
C HIS A 3 11.20 -3.90 -10.02
N ASP A 4 11.69 -2.96 -9.22
CA ASP A 4 12.80 -3.17 -8.28
C ASP A 4 12.28 -3.64 -6.92
N GLY A 5 13.19 -3.99 -6.03
CA GLY A 5 12.88 -4.20 -4.63
C GLY A 5 12.57 -2.88 -3.89
N ILE A 6 12.37 -2.98 -2.59
CA ILE A 6 12.17 -1.83 -1.71
C ILE A 6 13.55 -1.26 -1.35
N GLY A 7 13.84 -0.05 -1.83
CA GLY A 7 15.09 0.63 -1.55
C GLY A 7 15.16 1.12 -0.10
N LEU A 8 16.28 0.90 0.57
CA LEU A 8 16.47 1.30 1.97
C LEU A 8 17.15 2.67 2.13
N ASN A 9 17.82 3.16 1.09
CA ASN A 9 18.51 4.45 1.16
C ASN A 9 17.59 5.64 1.54
N PRO A 10 16.34 5.73 1.06
CA PRO A 10 15.42 6.81 1.46
C PRO A 10 15.05 6.82 2.94
N LEU A 11 15.21 5.70 3.65
CA LEU A 11 14.94 5.61 5.09
C LEU A 11 16.09 6.15 5.94
N ARG A 12 17.31 6.22 5.38
CA ARG A 12 18.50 6.69 6.09
C ARG A 12 18.38 8.18 6.38
N GLY A 13 18.55 8.56 7.65
CA GLY A 13 18.33 9.90 8.14
C GLY A 13 16.89 10.22 8.55
N LEU A 14 15.92 9.33 8.21
CA LEU A 14 14.55 9.37 8.71
C LEU A 14 14.35 8.40 9.88
N LEU A 15 14.95 7.22 9.79
CA LEU A 15 14.92 6.18 10.82
C LEU A 15 16.33 5.87 11.33
N PRO A 16 16.48 5.48 12.60
CA PRO A 16 17.71 4.90 13.12
C PRO A 16 18.10 3.64 12.32
N GLU A 17 19.41 3.39 12.18
CA GLU A 17 19.90 2.20 11.45
C GLU A 17 19.41 0.89 12.08
N SER A 18 19.23 0.85 13.42
CA SER A 18 18.65 -0.30 14.12
C SER A 18 17.25 -0.65 13.65
N GLU A 19 16.38 0.36 13.47
CA GLU A 19 15.00 0.15 12.99
C GLU A 19 14.98 -0.31 11.53
N ILE A 20 15.92 0.18 10.70
CA ILE A 20 16.07 -0.28 9.32
C ILE A 20 16.48 -1.76 9.29
N LEU A 21 17.41 -2.17 10.18
CA LEU A 21 17.83 -3.57 10.29
C LEU A 21 16.73 -4.48 10.82
N GLU A 22 15.95 -4.03 11.82
CA GLU A 22 14.76 -4.75 12.30
C GLU A 22 13.71 -4.95 11.19
N LEU A 23 13.47 -3.94 10.36
CA LEU A 23 12.58 -4.06 9.20
C LEU A 23 13.10 -5.08 8.20
N VAL A 24 14.41 -5.06 7.90
CA VAL A 24 15.06 -6.03 7.01
C VAL A 24 14.89 -7.44 7.54
N GLU A 25 15.18 -7.66 8.81
CA GLU A 25 15.08 -8.97 9.47
C GLU A 25 13.63 -9.47 9.47
N ALA A 26 12.67 -8.63 9.83
CA ALA A 26 11.25 -8.98 9.83
C ALA A 26 10.78 -9.42 8.43
N LEU A 27 11.17 -8.69 7.37
CA LEU A 27 10.79 -9.06 6.01
C LEU A 27 11.53 -10.31 5.50
N GLN A 28 12.77 -10.55 5.93
CA GLN A 28 13.47 -11.79 5.61
C GLN A 28 12.80 -13.01 6.25
N GLN A 29 12.31 -12.89 7.48
CA GLN A 29 11.53 -13.95 8.14
C GLN A 29 10.25 -14.27 7.37
N GLU A 30 9.65 -13.27 6.72
CA GLU A 30 8.48 -13.43 5.84
C GLU A 30 8.86 -13.87 4.41
N GLY A 31 10.15 -14.06 4.11
CA GLY A 31 10.62 -14.64 2.84
C GLY A 31 11.16 -13.64 1.83
N ALA A 32 11.39 -12.41 2.21
CA ALA A 32 12.07 -11.46 1.35
C ALA A 32 13.56 -11.82 1.18
N LEU A 33 14.12 -11.46 0.02
CA LEU A 33 15.54 -11.58 -0.25
C LEU A 33 16.19 -10.19 -0.15
N VAL A 34 17.43 -10.12 0.32
CA VAL A 34 18.11 -8.84 0.57
C VAL A 34 19.35 -8.72 -0.28
N ASN A 35 19.50 -7.59 -0.94
CA ASN A 35 20.71 -7.20 -1.61
C ASN A 35 21.59 -6.35 -0.68
N TRP A 36 22.86 -6.74 -0.53
CA TRP A 36 23.85 -6.13 0.33
C TRP A 36 24.91 -5.40 -0.49
N LYS A 37 25.38 -4.27 -0.01
CA LYS A 37 26.53 -3.58 -0.56
C LYS A 37 27.73 -3.65 0.40
N ASN A 38 28.93 -3.69 -0.14
CA ASN A 38 30.15 -3.55 0.63
C ASN A 38 30.41 -2.05 0.88
N ASN A 39 30.76 -1.71 2.11
CA ASN A 39 31.11 -0.37 2.52
C ASN A 39 32.64 -0.16 2.43
N PRO A 40 33.13 1.11 2.36
CA PRO A 40 34.57 1.40 2.32
C PRO A 40 35.37 0.91 3.54
N ASP A 41 34.69 0.76 4.68
CA ASP A 41 35.27 0.28 5.95
C ASP A 41 35.33 -1.26 6.03
N GLY A 42 34.98 -1.98 4.96
CA GLY A 42 34.94 -3.43 4.90
C GLY A 42 33.69 -4.08 5.48
N THR A 43 32.76 -3.31 6.06
CA THR A 43 31.46 -3.80 6.51
C THR A 43 30.48 -3.99 5.35
N ARG A 44 29.33 -4.61 5.62
CA ARG A 44 28.25 -4.74 4.65
C ARG A 44 26.97 -4.11 5.20
N SER A 45 26.23 -3.45 4.33
CA SER A 45 24.91 -2.93 4.70
C SER A 45 23.85 -3.30 3.67
N PRO A 46 22.60 -3.54 4.10
CA PRO A 46 21.51 -3.80 3.17
C PRO A 46 21.16 -2.52 2.41
N TYR A 47 20.83 -2.62 1.14
CA TYR A 47 20.41 -1.46 0.35
C TYR A 47 19.06 -1.66 -0.34
N GLU A 48 18.62 -2.92 -0.49
CA GLU A 48 17.38 -3.24 -1.17
C GLU A 48 16.77 -4.54 -0.62
N ILE A 49 15.49 -4.52 -0.31
CA ILE A 49 14.71 -5.70 0.04
C ILE A 49 13.94 -6.15 -1.19
N ASN A 50 14.23 -7.35 -1.69
CA ASN A 50 13.60 -7.93 -2.88
C ASN A 50 12.40 -8.76 -2.44
N VAL A 51 11.22 -8.26 -2.71
CA VAL A 51 9.93 -8.82 -2.31
C VAL A 51 8.84 -8.16 -3.16
N THR A 52 7.74 -8.86 -3.44
CA THR A 52 6.56 -8.18 -3.98
C THR A 52 5.94 -7.29 -2.90
N TYR A 53 5.30 -6.19 -3.31
CA TYR A 53 4.66 -5.29 -2.35
C TYR A 53 3.51 -5.99 -1.59
N MET A 54 2.84 -6.95 -2.24
CA MET A 54 1.83 -7.81 -1.62
C MET A 54 2.41 -8.60 -0.44
N ASP A 55 3.53 -9.28 -0.66
CA ASP A 55 4.14 -10.11 0.39
C ASP A 55 4.89 -9.28 1.43
N ALA A 56 5.37 -8.08 1.09
CA ALA A 56 5.95 -7.15 2.06
C ALA A 56 4.93 -6.63 3.07
N LEU A 57 3.67 -6.48 2.68
CA LEU A 57 2.59 -5.98 3.53
C LEU A 57 1.83 -7.06 4.28
N SER A 58 2.15 -8.34 4.04
CA SER A 58 1.40 -9.48 4.59
C SER A 58 2.33 -10.44 5.32
N ARG A 59 1.77 -11.21 6.24
CA ARG A 59 2.45 -12.37 6.82
C ARG A 59 2.16 -13.62 5.98
N ARG A 60 2.98 -14.65 6.12
CA ARG A 60 2.77 -15.92 5.41
C ARG A 60 1.44 -16.57 5.72
N GLU A 61 1.00 -16.48 6.98
CA GLU A 61 -0.25 -17.04 7.49
C GLU A 61 -1.48 -16.15 7.26
N SER A 62 -1.33 -14.91 6.76
CA SER A 62 -2.48 -14.04 6.50
C SER A 62 -3.45 -14.65 5.50
N SER A 63 -4.75 -14.49 5.74
CA SER A 63 -5.78 -14.86 4.76
C SER A 63 -5.72 -13.95 3.51
N ASP A 64 -6.32 -14.38 2.42
CA ASP A 64 -6.36 -13.57 1.19
C ASP A 64 -7.18 -12.28 1.38
N GLU A 65 -8.21 -12.29 2.25
CA GLU A 65 -8.96 -11.08 2.62
C GLU A 65 -8.08 -10.08 3.37
N GLU A 66 -7.28 -10.54 4.35
CA GLU A 66 -6.35 -9.65 5.07
C GLU A 66 -5.27 -9.12 4.13
N ARG A 67 -4.72 -9.97 3.25
CA ARG A 67 -3.73 -9.57 2.23
C ARG A 67 -4.28 -8.47 1.34
N CYS A 68 -5.49 -8.67 0.81
CA CYS A 68 -6.16 -7.69 -0.02
C CYS A 68 -6.37 -6.39 0.74
N ALA A 69 -6.95 -6.43 1.94
CA ALA A 69 -7.24 -5.25 2.74
C ALA A 69 -5.98 -4.42 3.04
N ARG A 70 -4.89 -5.03 3.47
CA ARG A 70 -3.61 -4.35 3.74
C ARG A 70 -2.99 -3.77 2.48
N PHE A 71 -3.07 -4.49 1.38
CA PHE A 71 -2.55 -4.05 0.10
C PHE A 71 -3.33 -2.86 -0.47
N ILE A 72 -4.66 -2.90 -0.39
CA ILE A 72 -5.55 -1.81 -0.81
C ILE A 72 -5.36 -0.58 0.08
N LEU A 73 -5.25 -0.76 1.41
CA LEU A 73 -4.92 0.32 2.33
C LEU A 73 -3.63 1.06 1.92
N ALA A 74 -2.55 0.33 1.66
CA ALA A 74 -1.27 0.93 1.28
C ALA A 74 -1.35 1.69 -0.07
N HIS A 75 -2.11 1.15 -1.04
CA HIS A 75 -2.33 1.84 -2.31
C HIS A 75 -3.30 3.02 -2.18
N ALA A 76 -4.28 2.95 -1.29
CA ALA A 76 -5.14 4.09 -1.00
C ALA A 76 -4.37 5.25 -0.36
N ILE A 77 -3.41 4.96 0.54
CA ILE A 77 -2.48 5.97 1.07
C ILE A 77 -1.68 6.60 -0.09
N LEU A 78 -1.05 5.77 -0.94
CA LEU A 78 -0.30 6.24 -2.12
C LEU A 78 -1.18 7.12 -3.03
N LEU A 79 -2.41 6.70 -3.31
CA LEU A 79 -3.36 7.42 -4.14
C LEU A 79 -3.87 8.72 -3.49
N SER A 80 -3.72 8.90 -2.19
CA SER A 80 -4.16 10.10 -1.47
C SER A 80 -3.11 11.20 -1.42
N PHE A 81 -1.83 10.90 -1.67
CA PHE A 81 -0.79 11.92 -1.75
C PHE A 81 -0.94 12.83 -2.98
N SER A 82 -0.33 14.03 -2.93
CA SER A 82 -0.19 14.91 -4.09
C SER A 82 0.71 14.31 -5.17
N GLY A 83 0.68 14.87 -6.36
CA GLY A 83 1.43 14.38 -7.49
C GLY A 83 0.71 13.28 -8.28
N VAL A 84 1.41 12.73 -9.26
CA VAL A 84 0.89 11.67 -10.15
C VAL A 84 1.35 10.31 -9.64
N PRO A 85 0.41 9.46 -9.18
CA PRO A 85 0.78 8.15 -8.68
C PRO A 85 1.18 7.21 -9.82
N ALA A 86 2.22 6.41 -9.58
CA ALA A 86 2.64 5.35 -10.49
C ALA A 86 2.47 3.99 -9.80
N ILE A 87 1.75 3.09 -10.45
CA ILE A 87 1.49 1.74 -9.93
C ILE A 87 2.10 0.72 -10.87
N TYR A 88 2.95 -0.15 -10.34
CA TYR A 88 3.59 -1.23 -11.08
C TYR A 88 2.56 -2.28 -11.51
N ILE A 89 2.71 -2.81 -12.72
CA ILE A 89 1.76 -3.81 -13.28
C ILE A 89 1.59 -5.03 -12.39
N GLN A 90 2.66 -5.53 -11.76
CA GLN A 90 2.58 -6.66 -10.82
C GLN A 90 1.76 -6.32 -9.57
N SER A 91 1.76 -5.04 -9.16
CA SER A 91 0.91 -4.56 -8.06
C SER A 91 -0.56 -4.53 -8.45
N ILE A 92 -0.89 -4.04 -9.66
CA ILE A 92 -2.28 -4.08 -10.17
C ILE A 92 -2.80 -5.51 -10.24
N LEU A 93 -1.93 -6.45 -10.59
CA LEU A 93 -2.25 -7.88 -10.69
C LEU A 93 -2.21 -8.62 -9.34
N GLY A 94 -1.93 -7.97 -8.23
CA GLY A 94 -1.84 -8.61 -6.91
C GLY A 94 -0.82 -9.73 -6.85
N SER A 95 0.33 -9.57 -7.54
CA SER A 95 1.32 -10.63 -7.70
C SER A 95 2.04 -10.95 -6.40
N ARG A 96 2.26 -12.25 -6.17
CA ARG A 96 3.02 -12.82 -5.06
C ARG A 96 4.47 -13.07 -5.45
N ASN A 97 5.34 -13.32 -4.48
CA ASN A 97 6.74 -13.65 -4.68
C ASN A 97 6.94 -14.84 -5.63
N ASP A 98 7.81 -14.68 -6.64
CA ASP A 98 8.16 -15.72 -7.62
C ASP A 98 9.50 -16.38 -7.27
N TYR A 99 9.51 -17.28 -6.29
CA TYR A 99 10.72 -18.00 -5.89
C TYR A 99 11.25 -18.91 -7.00
N ALA A 100 10.37 -19.52 -7.80
CA ALA A 100 10.78 -20.32 -8.96
C ALA A 100 11.49 -19.47 -10.00
N GLY A 101 11.05 -18.22 -10.20
CA GLY A 101 11.74 -17.25 -11.06
C GLY A 101 13.12 -16.90 -10.53
N VAL A 102 13.29 -16.73 -9.23
CA VAL A 102 14.59 -16.48 -8.58
C VAL A 102 15.54 -17.65 -8.79
N GLU A 103 15.10 -18.87 -8.52
CA GLU A 103 15.89 -20.09 -8.72
C GLU A 103 16.34 -20.24 -10.18
N LYS A 104 15.42 -20.05 -11.12
CA LYS A 104 15.68 -20.18 -12.55
C LYS A 104 16.64 -19.12 -13.11
N LEU A 105 16.53 -17.87 -12.63
CA LEU A 105 17.23 -16.73 -13.20
C LEU A 105 18.49 -16.33 -12.42
N GLY A 106 18.64 -16.81 -11.18
CA GLY A 106 19.83 -16.61 -10.35
C GLY A 106 20.03 -15.21 -9.79
N TYR A 107 18.97 -14.36 -9.71
CA TYR A 107 19.06 -13.03 -9.10
C TYR A 107 17.81 -12.65 -8.31
N ASN A 108 17.99 -11.91 -7.21
CA ASN A 108 16.94 -11.63 -6.22
C ASN A 108 15.74 -10.85 -6.79
N ARG A 109 15.97 -9.87 -7.68
CA ARG A 109 14.88 -9.06 -8.25
C ARG A 109 13.89 -9.85 -9.08
N ALA A 110 14.23 -11.08 -9.52
CA ALA A 110 13.32 -11.97 -10.23
C ALA A 110 12.05 -12.25 -9.43
N ILE A 111 12.13 -12.22 -8.09
CA ILE A 111 11.03 -12.45 -7.16
C ILE A 111 9.81 -11.55 -7.43
N ASN A 112 10.04 -10.33 -7.93
CA ASN A 112 9.01 -9.33 -8.22
C ASN A 112 8.78 -9.14 -9.73
N ARG A 113 9.20 -10.08 -10.57
CA ARG A 113 9.17 -9.95 -12.04
C ARG A 113 8.58 -11.19 -12.72
N LYS A 114 7.63 -11.86 -12.06
CA LYS A 114 6.96 -13.05 -12.58
C LYS A 114 6.39 -12.78 -13.97
N LYS A 115 6.65 -13.68 -14.90
CA LYS A 115 6.04 -13.66 -16.23
C LYS A 115 4.82 -14.56 -16.24
N TYR A 116 3.70 -14.02 -16.66
CA TYR A 116 2.43 -14.73 -16.73
C TYR A 116 2.03 -15.03 -18.16
N HIS A 117 1.28 -16.09 -18.33
CA HIS A 117 0.56 -16.34 -19.57
C HIS A 117 -0.77 -15.58 -19.55
N SER A 118 -1.14 -14.95 -20.67
CA SER A 118 -2.38 -14.16 -20.78
C SER A 118 -3.63 -14.95 -20.40
N LYS A 119 -3.71 -16.23 -20.80
CA LYS A 119 -4.84 -17.11 -20.45
C LYS A 119 -4.98 -17.34 -18.93
N GLU A 120 -3.85 -17.46 -18.20
CA GLU A 120 -3.83 -17.59 -16.75
C GLU A 120 -4.37 -16.32 -16.08
N ILE A 121 -3.84 -15.16 -16.48
CA ILE A 121 -4.30 -13.85 -15.96
C ILE A 121 -5.78 -13.66 -16.23
N THR A 122 -6.25 -13.88 -17.47
CA THR A 122 -7.67 -13.71 -17.81
C THR A 122 -8.57 -14.61 -16.97
N ARG A 123 -8.19 -15.86 -16.76
CA ARG A 123 -8.95 -16.80 -15.92
C ARG A 123 -9.05 -16.28 -14.48
N GLU A 124 -7.93 -15.90 -13.87
CA GLU A 124 -7.90 -15.46 -12.47
C GLU A 124 -8.58 -14.10 -12.26
N LEU A 125 -8.52 -13.19 -13.23
CA LEU A 125 -9.25 -11.93 -13.18
C LEU A 125 -10.76 -12.09 -13.28
N ASN A 126 -11.25 -13.16 -13.93
CA ASN A 126 -12.68 -13.45 -14.06
C ASN A 126 -13.22 -14.37 -12.95
N ASP A 127 -12.36 -14.87 -12.07
CA ASP A 127 -12.74 -15.75 -10.96
C ASP A 127 -12.78 -14.96 -9.65
N GLU A 128 -13.98 -14.66 -9.18
CA GLU A 128 -14.24 -13.88 -7.96
C GLU A 128 -13.63 -14.49 -6.68
N ALA A 129 -13.32 -15.79 -6.70
CA ALA A 129 -12.70 -16.46 -5.56
C ALA A 129 -11.19 -16.21 -5.46
N THR A 130 -10.57 -15.54 -6.44
CA THR A 130 -9.12 -15.32 -6.45
C THR A 130 -8.72 -13.99 -5.80
N LEU A 131 -7.58 -14.00 -5.10
CA LEU A 131 -6.96 -12.77 -4.60
C LEU A 131 -6.68 -11.76 -5.72
N ARG A 132 -6.31 -12.24 -6.91
CA ARG A 132 -6.04 -11.38 -8.09
C ARG A 132 -7.27 -10.61 -8.53
N HIS A 133 -8.42 -11.28 -8.60
CA HIS A 133 -9.69 -10.63 -8.90
C HIS A 133 -9.98 -9.53 -7.88
N ALA A 134 -9.97 -9.86 -6.58
CA ALA A 134 -10.25 -8.92 -5.50
C ALA A 134 -9.33 -7.69 -5.55
N VAL A 135 -8.02 -7.88 -5.67
CA VAL A 135 -7.05 -6.79 -5.74
C VAL A 135 -7.24 -5.93 -6.98
N TYR A 136 -7.42 -6.53 -8.15
CA TYR A 136 -7.59 -5.81 -9.41
C TYR A 136 -8.85 -4.93 -9.38
N HIS A 137 -9.96 -5.46 -8.92
CA HIS A 137 -11.23 -4.74 -8.86
C HIS A 137 -11.20 -3.60 -7.83
N GLU A 138 -10.73 -3.85 -6.62
CA GLU A 138 -10.67 -2.82 -5.58
C GLU A 138 -9.68 -1.70 -5.95
N LEU A 139 -8.50 -2.04 -6.47
CA LEU A 139 -7.52 -1.04 -6.87
C LEU A 139 -8.01 -0.22 -8.08
N SER A 140 -8.64 -0.87 -9.06
CA SER A 140 -9.24 -0.19 -10.21
C SER A 140 -10.35 0.77 -9.78
N ARG A 141 -11.16 0.38 -8.79
CA ARG A 141 -12.19 1.22 -8.19
C ARG A 141 -11.59 2.46 -7.52
N LEU A 142 -10.57 2.29 -6.70
CA LEU A 142 -9.87 3.43 -6.07
C LEU A 142 -9.25 4.38 -7.10
N ILE A 143 -8.64 3.86 -8.17
CA ILE A 143 -8.08 4.67 -9.26
C ILE A 143 -9.19 5.47 -9.96
N THR A 144 -10.35 4.85 -10.19
CA THR A 144 -11.51 5.50 -10.82
C THR A 144 -12.05 6.60 -9.92
N LEU A 145 -12.24 6.35 -8.62
CA LEU A 145 -12.66 7.35 -7.65
C LEU A 145 -11.68 8.53 -7.61
N ARG A 146 -10.37 8.26 -7.51
CA ARG A 146 -9.35 9.32 -7.55
C ARG A 146 -9.47 10.20 -8.80
N ARG A 147 -9.70 9.60 -9.97
CA ARG A 147 -9.78 10.34 -11.25
C ARG A 147 -11.05 11.15 -11.38
N SER A 148 -12.13 10.77 -10.71
CA SER A 148 -13.43 11.46 -10.79
C SER A 148 -13.59 12.60 -9.79
N HIS A 149 -12.62 12.81 -8.88
CA HIS A 149 -12.68 13.85 -7.85
C HIS A 149 -11.52 14.85 -7.95
N ASN A 150 -11.86 16.12 -8.20
CA ASN A 150 -10.89 17.20 -8.39
C ASN A 150 -10.00 17.45 -7.18
N GLU A 151 -10.40 17.07 -5.98
CA GLU A 151 -9.59 17.17 -4.75
C GLU A 151 -8.29 16.37 -4.87
N PHE A 152 -8.27 15.33 -5.68
CA PHE A 152 -7.08 14.53 -5.95
C PHE A 152 -6.18 15.08 -7.07
N HIS A 153 -6.48 16.25 -7.64
CA HIS A 153 -5.60 16.81 -8.67
C HIS A 153 -4.15 16.90 -8.16
N PRO A 154 -3.15 16.55 -8.99
CA PRO A 154 -1.75 16.47 -8.55
C PRO A 154 -1.21 17.72 -7.85
N ASP A 155 -1.62 18.90 -8.30
CA ASP A 155 -1.14 20.19 -7.80
C ASP A 155 -1.89 20.70 -6.56
N ASN A 156 -2.96 20.02 -6.15
CA ASN A 156 -3.72 20.40 -4.98
C ASN A 156 -2.91 20.20 -3.69
N ASN A 157 -3.15 21.05 -2.72
CA ASN A 157 -2.55 20.97 -1.40
C ASN A 157 -2.95 19.67 -0.70
N PHE A 158 -2.05 19.22 0.18
CA PHE A 158 -2.35 18.13 1.10
C PHE A 158 -1.69 18.40 2.46
N THR A 159 -2.31 17.86 3.48
CA THR A 159 -1.72 17.77 4.83
C THR A 159 -1.84 16.35 5.33
N THR A 160 -0.94 15.95 6.20
CA THR A 160 -1.00 14.64 6.86
C THR A 160 -0.78 14.80 8.35
N ASP A 161 -1.52 14.03 9.13
CA ASP A 161 -1.30 13.86 10.56
C ASP A 161 -1.74 12.46 11.03
N THR A 162 -1.60 12.21 12.31
CA THR A 162 -2.11 10.99 12.95
C THR A 162 -3.15 11.36 13.99
N ILE A 163 -4.32 10.73 13.91
CA ILE A 163 -5.38 10.88 14.93
C ILE A 163 -4.94 10.16 16.22
N ASN A 164 -4.34 9.00 16.06
CA ASN A 164 -3.70 8.21 17.12
C ASN A 164 -2.60 7.34 16.49
N SER A 165 -1.94 6.48 17.25
CA SER A 165 -0.88 5.59 16.77
C SER A 165 -1.30 4.59 15.68
N SER A 166 -2.59 4.44 15.42
CA SER A 166 -3.15 3.44 14.50
C SER A 166 -3.96 4.06 13.35
N VAL A 167 -4.29 5.34 13.43
CA VAL A 167 -5.12 6.01 12.40
C VAL A 167 -4.40 7.22 11.84
N MET A 168 -4.03 7.12 10.57
CA MET A 168 -3.47 8.21 9.77
C MET A 168 -4.60 8.99 9.09
N ARG A 169 -4.44 10.31 8.97
CA ARG A 169 -5.32 11.18 8.19
C ARG A 169 -4.54 11.88 7.10
N ILE A 170 -5.12 11.94 5.90
CA ILE A 170 -4.64 12.79 4.79
C ILE A 170 -5.79 13.68 4.36
N GLN A 171 -5.56 14.98 4.30
CA GLN A 171 -6.53 15.93 3.79
C GLN A 171 -6.06 16.51 2.47
N ARG A 172 -6.97 16.56 1.50
CA ARG A 172 -6.75 17.18 0.19
C ARG A 172 -7.68 18.35 0.06
N SER A 173 -7.19 19.48 -0.46
CA SER A 173 -8.01 20.66 -0.72
C SER A 173 -7.70 21.23 -2.10
N ASN A 174 -8.76 21.57 -2.85
CA ASN A 174 -8.64 22.26 -4.13
C ASN A 174 -8.70 23.79 -3.97
N ALA A 175 -8.48 24.51 -5.06
CA ALA A 175 -8.49 25.99 -5.07
C ALA A 175 -9.87 26.58 -4.72
N ASP A 176 -10.95 25.84 -4.92
CA ASP A 176 -12.33 26.27 -4.62
C ASP A 176 -12.68 26.08 -3.14
N GLY A 177 -11.76 25.56 -2.32
CA GLY A 177 -11.98 25.31 -0.90
C GLY A 177 -12.67 23.98 -0.59
N ASN A 178 -12.95 23.15 -1.60
CA ASN A 178 -13.47 21.82 -1.36
C ASN A 178 -12.39 20.93 -0.76
N CYS A 179 -12.76 20.16 0.25
CA CYS A 179 -11.85 19.27 0.97
C CYS A 179 -12.28 17.80 0.86
N LEU A 180 -11.31 16.92 0.85
CA LEU A 180 -11.50 15.48 0.98
C LEU A 180 -10.59 14.99 2.12
N THR A 181 -11.17 14.23 3.04
CA THR A 181 -10.46 13.64 4.18
C THR A 181 -10.32 12.14 3.99
N GLY A 182 -9.10 11.67 3.86
CA GLY A 182 -8.75 10.24 3.90
C GLY A 182 -8.45 9.82 5.33
N LEU A 183 -9.10 8.75 5.81
CA LEU A 183 -8.82 8.09 7.09
C LEU A 183 -8.33 6.67 6.82
N PHE A 184 -7.25 6.28 7.47
CA PHE A 184 -6.54 5.02 7.23
C PHE A 184 -6.27 4.32 8.55
N ASN A 185 -6.97 3.23 8.84
CA ASN A 185 -6.65 2.39 9.98
C ASN A 185 -5.50 1.44 9.59
N VAL A 186 -4.29 1.74 10.04
CA VAL A 186 -3.08 0.94 9.76
C VAL A 186 -2.87 -0.19 10.78
N SER A 187 -3.92 -0.61 11.46
CA SER A 187 -3.86 -1.64 12.50
C SER A 187 -4.83 -2.80 12.26
N LYS A 188 -4.56 -3.92 12.92
CA LYS A 188 -5.44 -5.10 12.92
C LYS A 188 -6.64 -4.99 13.86
N ASN A 189 -6.81 -3.86 14.54
CA ASN A 189 -7.87 -3.65 15.52
C ASN A 189 -8.90 -2.65 15.00
N ILE A 190 -10.13 -2.78 15.47
CA ILE A 190 -11.14 -1.74 15.27
C ILE A 190 -10.65 -0.47 15.97
N GLN A 191 -10.81 0.67 15.31
CA GLN A 191 -10.47 1.98 15.84
C GLN A 191 -11.73 2.83 15.94
N HIS A 192 -11.91 3.47 17.11
CA HIS A 192 -12.94 4.49 17.33
C HIS A 192 -12.24 5.83 17.43
N VAL A 193 -12.57 6.74 16.54
CA VAL A 193 -11.99 8.08 16.50
C VAL A 193 -13.07 9.14 16.57
N ASN A 194 -12.76 10.26 17.22
CA ASN A 194 -13.64 11.42 17.26
C ASN A 194 -13.00 12.55 16.44
N ILE A 195 -13.68 12.98 15.38
CA ILE A 195 -13.21 14.03 14.48
C ILE A 195 -14.30 15.09 14.37
N THR A 196 -14.08 16.20 15.06
CA THR A 196 -15.02 17.33 15.06
C THR A 196 -15.17 17.92 13.67
N ASN A 197 -16.43 18.24 13.31
CA ASN A 197 -16.79 18.87 12.03
C ASN A 197 -16.45 18.04 10.78
N LEU A 198 -16.29 16.73 10.90
CA LEU A 198 -16.18 15.86 9.73
C LEU A 198 -17.58 15.34 9.36
N HIS A 199 -18.11 15.90 8.30
CA HIS A 199 -19.38 15.50 7.70
C HIS A 199 -19.15 15.27 6.21
N GLY A 200 -19.94 14.38 5.61
CA GLY A 200 -19.87 14.12 4.19
C GLY A 200 -20.22 12.68 3.87
N ARG A 201 -19.87 12.24 2.68
CA ARG A 201 -20.08 10.88 2.20
C ARG A 201 -18.73 10.18 2.03
N ASP A 202 -18.59 8.98 2.57
CA ASP A 202 -17.45 8.14 2.23
C ASP A 202 -17.60 7.62 0.80
N LEU A 203 -16.70 8.05 -0.07
CA LEU A 203 -16.72 7.72 -1.50
C LEU A 203 -16.49 6.22 -1.77
N ILE A 204 -15.85 5.52 -0.82
CA ILE A 204 -15.51 4.11 -0.96
C ILE A 204 -16.70 3.22 -0.57
N SER A 205 -17.32 3.45 0.57
CA SER A 205 -18.47 2.66 1.04
C SER A 205 -19.81 3.24 0.61
N GLU A 206 -19.82 4.48 0.09
CA GLU A 206 -21.01 5.25 -0.25
C GLU A 206 -21.96 5.54 0.95
N VAL A 207 -21.42 5.50 2.16
CA VAL A 207 -22.14 5.77 3.41
C VAL A 207 -21.98 7.22 3.83
N ASP A 208 -23.05 7.85 4.28
CA ASP A 208 -23.02 9.20 4.82
C ASP A 208 -22.47 9.22 6.25
N ILE A 209 -21.55 10.16 6.50
CA ILE A 209 -20.92 10.39 7.79
C ILE A 209 -21.63 11.61 8.43
N LEU A 210 -22.46 11.37 9.44
CA LEU A 210 -23.34 12.39 10.04
C LEU A 210 -22.90 12.80 11.45
N GLY A 211 -21.88 12.19 12.01
CA GLY A 211 -21.46 12.45 13.39
C GLY A 211 -19.95 12.50 13.54
N ASN A 212 -19.50 12.95 14.70
CA ASN A 212 -18.08 13.08 15.01
C ASN A 212 -17.41 11.75 15.33
N GLU A 213 -18.16 10.73 15.71
CA GLU A 213 -17.63 9.41 16.06
C GLU A 213 -17.60 8.53 14.82
N ILE A 214 -16.41 8.04 14.48
CA ILE A 214 -16.17 7.19 13.33
C ILE A 214 -15.54 5.89 13.81
N THR A 215 -16.10 4.78 13.34
CA THR A 215 -15.56 3.45 13.57
C THR A 215 -14.89 2.95 12.29
N LEU A 216 -13.61 2.62 12.40
CA LEU A 216 -12.81 2.04 11.31
C LEU A 216 -12.51 0.58 11.62
N ARG A 217 -12.94 -0.32 10.74
CA ARG A 217 -12.55 -1.74 10.80
C ARG A 217 -11.03 -1.92 10.62
N PRO A 218 -10.46 -3.09 10.95
CA PRO A 218 -9.07 -3.40 10.63
C PRO A 218 -8.75 -3.10 9.16
N TRP A 219 -7.65 -2.40 8.90
CA TRP A 219 -7.14 -2.07 7.57
C TRP A 219 -8.10 -1.24 6.69
N GLN A 220 -9.13 -0.67 7.28
CA GLN A 220 -10.12 0.11 6.54
C GLN A 220 -9.58 1.47 6.10
N VAL A 221 -10.01 1.85 4.90
CA VAL A 221 -9.85 3.19 4.31
C VAL A 221 -11.22 3.84 4.19
N MET A 222 -11.29 5.14 4.44
CA MET A 222 -12.41 5.99 4.09
C MET A 222 -11.92 7.23 3.35
N TRP A 223 -12.60 7.65 2.31
CA TRP A 223 -12.42 8.92 1.61
C TRP A 223 -13.70 9.74 1.73
N ILE A 224 -13.71 10.68 2.67
CA ILE A 224 -14.90 11.45 3.06
C ILE A 224 -14.87 12.82 2.38
N LYS A 225 -15.94 13.11 1.62
CA LYS A 225 -16.15 14.37 0.90
C LYS A 225 -17.54 14.95 1.19
#